data_2258a5da7228fa6a58e20454bad88d87
#
_entry.id   2258a5da7228fa6a58e20454bad88d87
#
_cell.length_a   1.000
_cell.length_b   1.000
_cell.length_c   1.000
_cell.angle_alpha   90.00
_cell.angle_beta   90.00
_cell.angle_gamma   90.00
#
_symmetry.space_group_name_H-M   'P 1'
#
loop_
_entity.id
_entity.type
_entity.pdbx_description
1 polymer ?
#
loop_
_entity_poly.entity_id
_entity_poly.type
_entity_poly.pdbx_seq_one_letter_code
_entity_poly.pdbx_strand_id
1 'polypeptide(L)'
;MRFRIMVAALTLSLFQGTVYGQAFIERVFPPSVQRGKTTRVELVGEKLETAHSVWTTLPTELVSMTRIVVDKQGVVHADIRVASDAPLGLYGLRLATNDGLSNAHLFAIDDLPSTTEAELEHPSANNN
;
A
#
# COMPACT_ATOMS: atom_id res chain seq x y z
N MET A 1 47.24 -23.44 -49.67
CA MET A 1 46.36 -22.38 -49.15
C MET A 1 45.67 -22.95 -47.91
N ARG A 2 46.00 -22.44 -46.78
CA ARG A 2 45.37 -22.87 -45.50
C ARG A 2 44.31 -21.83 -45.14
N PHE A 3 43.04 -22.19 -45.26
CA PHE A 3 41.94 -21.39 -44.73
C PHE A 3 41.93 -21.48 -43.23
N ARG A 4 42.26 -20.38 -42.55
CA ARG A 4 42.05 -20.23 -41.11
C ARG A 4 40.63 -19.72 -40.88
N ILE A 5 39.74 -20.61 -40.52
CA ILE A 5 38.40 -20.25 -40.04
C ILE A 5 38.56 -19.68 -38.66
N MET A 6 38.42 -18.37 -38.56
CA MET A 6 38.36 -17.67 -37.28
C MET A 6 36.94 -17.79 -36.76
N VAL A 7 36.72 -18.72 -35.85
CA VAL A 7 35.44 -18.82 -35.12
C VAL A 7 35.42 -17.70 -34.11
N ALA A 8 34.72 -16.60 -34.42
CA ALA A 8 34.39 -15.58 -33.49
C ALA A 8 33.28 -16.12 -32.54
N ALA A 9 33.69 -16.53 -31.37
CA ALA A 9 32.75 -16.86 -30.30
C ALA A 9 32.08 -15.57 -29.83
N LEU A 10 30.87 -15.33 -30.30
CA LEU A 10 30.01 -14.27 -29.84
C LEU A 10 29.49 -14.69 -28.44
N THR A 11 30.18 -14.29 -27.39
CA THR A 11 29.68 -14.41 -26.05
C THR A 11 28.55 -13.44 -25.84
N LEU A 12 27.32 -13.92 -26.05
CA LEU A 12 26.10 -13.21 -25.70
C LEU A 12 26.01 -13.22 -24.16
N SER A 13 26.55 -12.19 -23.53
CA SER A 13 26.35 -11.95 -22.10
C SER A 13 24.87 -11.67 -21.89
N LEU A 14 24.14 -12.68 -21.48
CA LEU A 14 22.82 -12.54 -20.89
C LEU A 14 22.96 -11.71 -19.62
N PHE A 15 22.76 -10.39 -19.73
CA PHE A 15 22.46 -9.56 -18.60
C PHE A 15 21.13 -10.05 -18.01
N GLN A 16 21.20 -11.00 -17.09
CA GLN A 16 20.09 -11.31 -16.21
C GLN A 16 19.99 -10.16 -15.23
N GLY A 17 19.33 -9.08 -15.67
CA GLY A 17 18.87 -8.06 -14.77
C GLY A 17 17.93 -8.73 -13.77
N THR A 18 18.34 -8.80 -12.52
CA THR A 18 17.44 -9.17 -11.43
C THR A 18 16.30 -8.16 -11.44
N VAL A 19 15.15 -8.58 -11.93
CA VAL A 19 13.91 -7.81 -11.81
C VAL A 19 13.56 -7.87 -10.33
N TYR A 20 14.02 -6.87 -9.57
CA TYR A 20 13.50 -6.64 -8.22
C TYR A 20 12.05 -6.25 -8.38
N GLY A 21 11.12 -7.14 -7.97
CA GLY A 21 9.71 -6.84 -7.98
C GLY A 21 9.45 -5.58 -7.16
N GLN A 22 8.61 -4.70 -7.71
CA GLN A 22 8.20 -3.44 -7.10
C GLN A 22 7.34 -3.72 -5.86
N ALA A 23 7.43 -2.85 -4.84
CA ALA A 23 6.48 -2.84 -3.74
C ALA A 23 5.05 -2.76 -4.27
N PHE A 24 4.15 -3.56 -3.72
CA PHE A 24 2.78 -3.67 -4.19
C PHE A 24 1.79 -3.70 -3.03
N ILE A 25 0.83 -2.78 -3.04
CA ILE A 25 -0.27 -2.75 -2.07
C ILE A 25 -1.43 -3.56 -2.66
N GLU A 26 -1.83 -4.61 -1.98
CA GLU A 26 -2.98 -5.44 -2.34
C GLU A 26 -4.26 -4.95 -1.68
N ARG A 27 -4.16 -4.46 -0.44
CA ARG A 27 -5.31 -4.10 0.37
C ARG A 27 -4.98 -2.99 1.36
N VAL A 28 -5.94 -2.09 1.55
CA VAL A 28 -5.97 -1.10 2.62
C VAL A 28 -7.20 -1.37 3.47
N PHE A 29 -7.02 -1.44 4.79
CA PHE A 29 -8.12 -1.66 5.72
C PHE A 29 -8.04 -0.68 6.91
N PRO A 30 -9.13 0.02 7.23
CA PRO A 30 -10.39 0.07 6.49
C PRO A 30 -10.21 0.75 5.11
N PRO A 31 -11.07 0.44 4.11
CA PRO A 31 -10.94 1.00 2.76
C PRO A 31 -11.46 2.43 2.66
N SER A 32 -12.14 2.93 3.69
CA SER A 32 -12.59 4.31 3.81
C SER A 32 -12.17 4.91 5.14
N VAL A 33 -11.96 6.21 5.12
CA VAL A 33 -11.60 7.01 6.29
C VAL A 33 -12.53 8.21 6.42
N GLN A 34 -12.90 8.56 7.64
CA GLN A 34 -13.79 9.68 7.90
C GLN A 34 -13.04 11.00 7.88
N ARG A 35 -13.57 11.99 7.17
CA ARG A 35 -12.99 13.35 7.21
C ARG A 35 -13.09 13.95 8.62
N GLY A 36 -12.13 14.80 8.96
CA GLY A 36 -12.00 15.39 10.28
C GLY A 36 -11.55 14.44 11.38
N LYS A 37 -11.13 13.23 11.04
CA LYS A 37 -10.67 12.20 11.97
C LYS A 37 -9.27 11.69 11.62
N THR A 38 -8.68 11.02 12.59
CA THR A 38 -7.47 10.20 12.40
C THR A 38 -7.86 8.74 12.49
N THR A 39 -7.58 7.97 11.46
CA THR A 39 -7.91 6.55 11.38
C THR A 39 -6.63 5.73 11.27
N ARG A 40 -6.52 4.69 12.10
CA ARG A 40 -5.46 3.69 11.97
C ARG A 40 -5.79 2.77 10.81
N VAL A 41 -4.88 2.65 9.84
CA VAL A 41 -5.05 1.78 8.68
C VAL A 41 -3.94 0.74 8.61
N GLU A 42 -4.28 -0.38 8.00
CA GLU A 42 -3.36 -1.46 7.65
C GLU A 42 -3.22 -1.54 6.14
N LEU A 43 -1.98 -1.60 5.66
CA LEU A 43 -1.67 -1.83 4.26
C LEU A 43 -0.99 -3.18 4.13
N VAL A 44 -1.60 -4.06 3.38
CA VAL A 44 -1.14 -5.43 3.14
C VAL A 44 -0.71 -5.56 1.69
N GLY A 45 0.39 -6.22 1.46
CA GLY A 45 0.91 -6.43 0.12
C GLY A 45 2.27 -7.09 0.10
N GLU A 46 2.99 -6.88 -0.98
CA GLU A 46 4.30 -7.46 -1.20
C GLU A 46 5.40 -6.41 -1.15
N LYS A 47 6.54 -6.75 -0.55
CA LYS A 47 7.75 -5.90 -0.47
C LYS A 47 7.51 -4.53 0.17
N LEU A 48 6.73 -4.52 1.23
CA LEU A 48 6.41 -3.32 2.01
C LEU A 48 7.32 -3.14 3.24
N GLU A 49 8.28 -4.02 3.47
CA GLU A 49 9.07 -4.08 4.72
C GLU A 49 9.86 -2.82 5.00
N THR A 50 10.26 -2.09 3.96
CA THR A 50 11.03 -0.85 4.08
C THR A 50 10.18 0.40 3.87
N ALA A 51 8.86 0.29 3.98
CA ALA A 51 7.95 1.43 3.86
C ALA A 51 8.26 2.50 4.92
N HIS A 52 8.44 3.74 4.48
CA HIS A 52 8.82 4.85 5.36
C HIS A 52 7.99 6.11 5.16
N SER A 53 7.29 6.24 4.04
CA SER A 53 6.42 7.38 3.79
C SER A 53 5.27 7.02 2.87
N VAL A 54 4.25 7.87 2.87
CA VAL A 54 3.05 7.71 2.04
C VAL A 54 2.85 8.97 1.20
N TRP A 55 2.53 8.74 -0.04
CA TRP A 55 2.09 9.78 -0.96
C TRP A 55 0.60 9.57 -1.29
N THR A 56 -0.15 10.65 -1.30
CA THR A 56 -1.57 10.65 -1.69
C THR A 56 -1.81 11.65 -2.81
N THR A 57 -2.92 11.49 -3.53
CA THR A 57 -3.35 12.42 -4.57
C THR A 57 -3.89 13.74 -4.01
N LEU A 58 -4.08 13.83 -2.69
CA LEU A 58 -4.44 15.08 -2.01
C LEU A 58 -3.21 15.74 -1.37
N PRO A 59 -3.21 17.08 -1.24
CA PRO A 59 -2.16 17.78 -0.53
C PRO A 59 -2.07 17.35 0.94
N THR A 60 -0.88 17.48 1.51
CA THR A 60 -0.61 17.08 2.91
C THR A 60 -1.40 17.87 3.94
N GLU A 61 -1.86 19.06 3.58
CA GLU A 61 -2.75 19.87 4.42
C GLU A 61 -4.13 19.23 4.60
N LEU A 62 -4.57 18.46 3.61
CA LEU A 62 -5.87 17.77 3.63
C LEU A 62 -5.77 16.34 4.12
N VAL A 63 -4.72 15.63 3.72
CA VAL A 63 -4.48 14.23 4.11
C VAL A 63 -3.02 14.04 4.45
N SER A 64 -2.73 13.57 5.64
CA SER A 64 -1.39 13.22 6.06
C SER A 64 -1.35 11.84 6.69
N MET A 65 -0.26 11.13 6.48
CA MET A 65 0.01 9.87 7.16
C MET A 65 1.18 10.01 8.10
N THR A 66 1.01 9.48 9.30
CA THR A 66 2.02 9.48 10.35
C THR A 66 2.11 8.11 11.01
N ARG A 67 3.11 7.93 11.85
CA ARG A 67 3.29 6.70 12.65
C ARG A 67 3.31 5.44 11.80
N ILE A 68 4.08 5.48 10.70
CA ILE A 68 4.25 4.34 9.79
C ILE A 68 5.14 3.31 10.49
N VAL A 69 4.60 2.13 10.72
CA VAL A 69 5.27 1.01 11.36
C VAL A 69 5.02 -0.24 10.54
N VAL A 70 6.06 -1.02 10.29
CA VAL A 70 5.96 -2.33 9.64
C VAL A 70 6.08 -3.41 10.70
N ASP A 71 5.12 -4.32 10.77
CA ASP A 71 5.14 -5.42 11.72
C ASP A 71 5.98 -6.62 11.22
N LYS A 72 6.06 -7.67 12.03
CA LYS A 72 6.84 -8.88 11.71
C LYS A 72 6.32 -9.66 10.50
N GLN A 73 5.04 -9.48 10.16
CA GLN A 73 4.41 -10.10 9.01
C GLN A 73 4.55 -9.25 7.74
N GLY A 74 5.19 -8.09 7.82
CA GLY A 74 5.34 -7.16 6.71
C GLY A 74 4.09 -6.30 6.44
N VAL A 75 3.14 -6.26 7.36
CA VAL A 75 1.96 -5.38 7.30
C VAL A 75 2.36 -3.98 7.76
N VAL A 76 1.99 -2.99 6.97
CA VAL A 76 2.25 -1.58 7.28
C VAL A 76 1.05 -1.00 8.04
N HIS A 77 1.30 -0.46 9.22
CA HIS A 77 0.33 0.25 10.02
C HIS A 77 0.65 1.74 9.97
N ALA A 78 -0.36 2.56 9.74
CA ALA A 78 -0.19 4.01 9.69
C ALA A 78 -1.46 4.72 10.18
N ASP A 79 -1.29 5.94 10.66
CA ASP A 79 -2.40 6.81 11.03
C ASP A 79 -2.67 7.78 9.88
N ILE A 80 -3.86 7.72 9.27
CA ILE A 80 -4.32 8.69 8.28
C ILE A 80 -5.12 9.77 9.00
N ARG A 81 -4.64 11.00 8.92
CA ARG A 81 -5.36 12.18 9.36
C ARG A 81 -6.01 12.87 8.16
N VAL A 82 -7.29 13.09 8.21
CA VAL A 82 -8.06 13.77 7.17
C VAL A 82 -8.60 15.07 7.74
N ALA A 83 -8.37 16.20 7.05
CA ALA A 83 -8.89 17.49 7.46
C ALA A 83 -10.43 17.51 7.36
N SER A 84 -11.07 18.34 8.17
CA SER A 84 -12.54 18.47 8.18
C SER A 84 -13.12 19.06 6.89
N ASP A 85 -12.31 19.77 6.12
CA ASP A 85 -12.67 20.39 4.83
C ASP A 85 -12.17 19.56 3.62
N ALA A 86 -11.62 18.37 3.84
CA ALA A 86 -11.19 17.49 2.74
C ALA A 86 -12.39 17.10 1.88
N PRO A 87 -12.29 17.17 0.55
CA PRO A 87 -13.36 16.75 -0.33
C PRO A 87 -13.66 15.26 -0.18
N LEU A 88 -14.94 14.89 -0.17
CA LEU A 88 -15.35 13.49 -0.19
C LEU A 88 -15.06 12.87 -1.56
N GLY A 89 -14.67 11.61 -1.58
CA GLY A 89 -14.39 10.93 -2.84
C GLY A 89 -13.41 9.78 -2.72
N LEU A 90 -12.97 9.31 -3.88
CA LEU A 90 -11.94 8.27 -4.03
C LEU A 90 -10.60 8.91 -4.38
N TYR A 91 -9.57 8.48 -3.68
CA TYR A 91 -8.22 9.01 -3.83
C TYR A 91 -7.21 7.87 -3.90
N GLY A 92 -6.08 8.14 -4.52
CA GLY A 92 -4.97 7.20 -4.60
C GLY A 92 -3.97 7.42 -3.47
N LEU A 93 -3.37 6.34 -3.01
CA LEU A 93 -2.20 6.38 -2.13
C LEU A 93 -1.11 5.44 -2.66
N ARG A 94 0.13 5.77 -2.36
CA ARG A 94 1.32 4.96 -2.64
C ARG A 94 2.22 4.94 -1.42
N LEU A 95 2.89 3.83 -1.21
CA LEU A 95 3.96 3.74 -0.24
C LEU A 95 5.31 3.99 -0.91
N ALA A 96 6.15 4.77 -0.27
CA ALA A 96 7.56 4.86 -0.61
C ALA A 96 8.34 3.85 0.23
N THR A 97 9.14 3.04 -0.45
CA THR A 97 10.04 2.06 0.14
C THR A 97 11.47 2.36 -0.30
N ASN A 98 12.44 1.67 0.27
CA ASN A 98 13.84 1.80 -0.16
C ASN A 98 14.05 1.38 -1.64
N ASP A 99 13.15 0.58 -2.19
CA ASP A 99 13.19 0.09 -3.57
C ASP A 99 12.34 0.94 -4.54
N GLY A 100 11.68 1.98 -4.07
CA GLY A 100 10.87 2.90 -4.86
C GLY A 100 9.42 2.99 -4.39
N LEU A 101 8.56 3.55 -5.25
CA LEU A 101 7.14 3.70 -4.97
C LEU A 101 6.36 2.43 -5.29
N SER A 102 5.35 2.12 -4.46
CA SER A 102 4.38 1.08 -4.76
C SER A 102 3.43 1.47 -5.90
N ASN A 103 2.57 0.54 -6.30
CA ASN A 103 1.38 0.85 -7.09
C ASN A 103 0.51 1.88 -6.37
N ALA A 104 -0.38 2.54 -7.12
CA ALA A 104 -1.45 3.34 -6.53
C ALA A 104 -2.58 2.42 -6.07
N HIS A 105 -3.01 2.59 -4.82
CA HIS A 105 -4.18 1.92 -4.26
C HIS A 105 -5.24 2.95 -3.92
N LEU A 106 -6.51 2.63 -4.16
CA LEU A 106 -7.61 3.55 -3.87
C LEU A 106 -8.06 3.44 -2.41
N PHE A 107 -8.40 4.57 -1.82
CA PHE A 107 -9.10 4.68 -0.56
C PHE A 107 -10.19 5.73 -0.67
N ALA A 108 -11.22 5.63 0.15
CA ALA A 108 -12.32 6.60 0.17
C ALA A 108 -12.19 7.55 1.36
N ILE A 109 -12.60 8.80 1.14
CA ILE A 109 -12.89 9.76 2.20
C ILE A 109 -14.38 9.97 2.23
N ASP A 110 -15.00 9.72 3.38
CA ASP A 110 -16.44 9.88 3.59
C ASP A 110 -16.75 10.60 4.92
N ASP A 111 -18.05 10.83 5.17
CA ASP A 111 -18.55 11.41 6.42
C ASP A 111 -19.11 10.35 7.38
N LEU A 112 -19.07 9.08 6.98
CA LEU A 112 -19.65 8.02 7.76
C LEU A 112 -18.72 7.63 8.91
N PRO A 113 -19.24 7.45 10.13
CA PRO A 113 -18.43 6.91 11.20
C PRO A 113 -18.02 5.48 10.83
N SER A 114 -16.70 5.22 10.86
CA SER A 114 -16.18 3.87 10.70
C SER A 114 -16.63 3.05 11.90
N THR A 115 -17.69 2.29 11.75
CA THR A 115 -18.02 1.23 12.69
C THR A 115 -17.10 0.05 12.41
N THR A 116 -16.20 -0.22 13.34
CA THR A 116 -15.68 -1.58 13.48
C THR A 116 -16.91 -2.44 13.64
N GLU A 117 -17.14 -3.40 12.76
CA GLU A 117 -18.16 -4.42 12.98
C GLU A 117 -17.81 -5.08 14.32
N ALA A 118 -18.40 -4.59 15.41
CA ALA A 118 -18.53 -5.36 16.59
C ALA A 118 -19.40 -6.55 16.18
N GLU A 119 -18.79 -7.72 16.25
CA GLU A 119 -19.41 -9.02 16.07
C GLU A 119 -20.85 -8.95 16.58
N LEU A 120 -21.80 -9.01 15.67
CA LEU A 120 -23.21 -9.13 16.03
C LEU A 120 -23.33 -10.45 16.77
N GLU A 121 -23.29 -10.41 18.08
CA GLU A 121 -23.70 -11.54 18.90
C GLU A 121 -25.09 -11.96 18.40
N HIS A 122 -25.12 -13.08 17.73
CA HIS A 122 -26.38 -13.75 17.42
C HIS A 122 -27.11 -13.97 18.74
N PRO A 123 -28.27 -13.36 18.96
CA PRO A 123 -29.10 -13.76 20.07
C PRO A 123 -29.43 -15.24 19.88
N SER A 124 -28.89 -16.08 20.72
CA SER A 124 -29.25 -17.48 20.74
C SER A 124 -30.74 -17.55 20.99
N ALA A 125 -31.47 -17.97 19.95
CA ALA A 125 -32.89 -18.29 20.09
C ALA A 125 -33.01 -19.44 21.08
N ASN A 126 -33.35 -19.10 22.31
CA ASN A 126 -33.70 -20.06 23.32
C ASN A 126 -35.12 -20.49 23.01
N ASN A 127 -35.27 -21.58 22.24
CA ASN A 127 -36.52 -22.25 22.10
C ASN A 127 -36.72 -23.18 23.30
N ASN A 128 -37.57 -22.76 24.22
CA ASN A 128 -38.31 -23.63 25.10
C ASN A 128 -39.56 -24.08 24.42
#